data_e087ade7ad6eb651427f417a90493c88
#
_entry.id   e087ade7ad6eb651427f417a90493c88
#
_cell.length_a   1.000
_cell.length_b   1.000
_cell.length_c   1.000
_cell.angle_alpha   90.00
_cell.angle_beta   90.00
_cell.angle_gamma   90.00
#
_symmetry.space_group_name_H-M   'P 1'
#
loop_
_entity.id
_entity.type
_entity.pdbx_description
1 polymer ?
#
loop_
_entity_poly.entity_id
_entity_poly.type
_entity_poly.pdbx_seq_one_letter_code
_entity_poly.pdbx_strand_id
1 'polypeptide(L)'
;MLQTLPHDTTRLSTLNAIIKIEQNNYKCIQYSDTLMLEALKLKNDKYASLAAYYHLLYYYNRCEQDSVAKWIVKMEPLVQKSGLWDYFFDARRFQIDLYTFTEQYELAISEANKMKQKALDIDNNRGMVAAYQCLSNAYIGSQRWDEGLKALEEAYRLLPKNGNAVVHISVLSQLISVTKEMKDNYRQLKYLQELEN
;
A
#
# COMPACT_ATOMS: atom_id res chain seq x y z
N MET A 1 -28.15 -16.16 5.90
CA MET A 1 -28.12 -15.08 4.88
C MET A 1 -27.23 -15.42 3.68
N LEU A 2 -25.93 -15.68 3.83
CA LEU A 2 -25.06 -16.05 2.67
C LEU A 2 -25.48 -17.33 1.95
N GLN A 3 -26.01 -18.33 2.63
CA GLN A 3 -26.43 -19.61 2.06
C GLN A 3 -27.65 -19.52 1.11
N THR A 4 -28.42 -18.43 1.21
CA THR A 4 -29.64 -18.21 0.42
C THR A 4 -29.42 -17.28 -0.78
N LEU A 5 -28.25 -16.64 -0.90
CA LEU A 5 -27.92 -15.80 -2.04
C LEU A 5 -27.50 -16.63 -3.25
N PRO A 6 -27.91 -16.24 -4.46
CA PRO A 6 -27.42 -16.89 -5.68
C PRO A 6 -25.89 -16.76 -5.80
N HIS A 7 -25.26 -17.73 -6.44
CA HIS A 7 -23.81 -17.71 -6.72
C HIS A 7 -23.52 -16.76 -7.90
N ASP A 8 -23.63 -15.47 -7.65
CA ASP A 8 -23.43 -14.40 -8.64
C ASP A 8 -22.62 -13.21 -8.04
N THR A 9 -22.57 -12.13 -8.77
CA THR A 9 -21.86 -10.89 -8.36
C THR A 9 -22.42 -10.26 -7.08
N THR A 10 -23.70 -10.47 -6.78
CA THR A 10 -24.35 -9.97 -5.56
C THR A 10 -23.77 -10.66 -4.33
N ARG A 11 -23.57 -11.96 -4.42
CA ARG A 11 -22.93 -12.76 -3.35
C ARG A 11 -21.47 -12.33 -3.14
N LEU A 12 -20.71 -12.09 -4.22
CA LEU A 12 -19.34 -11.59 -4.13
C LEU A 12 -19.27 -10.21 -3.44
N SER A 13 -20.19 -9.29 -3.78
CA SER A 13 -20.25 -7.98 -3.14
C SER A 13 -20.62 -8.07 -1.67
N THR A 14 -21.51 -8.97 -1.30
CA THR A 14 -21.90 -9.21 0.10
C THR A 14 -20.75 -9.79 0.91
N LEU A 15 -20.02 -10.79 0.37
CA LEU A 15 -18.83 -11.35 0.99
C LEU A 15 -17.77 -10.25 1.22
N ASN A 16 -17.53 -9.45 0.21
CA ASN A 16 -16.58 -8.32 0.30
C ASN A 16 -16.99 -7.31 1.40
N ALA A 17 -18.27 -7.01 1.55
CA ALA A 17 -18.77 -6.13 2.62
C ALA A 17 -18.56 -6.75 4.01
N ILE A 18 -18.83 -8.05 4.17
CA ILE A 18 -18.61 -8.78 5.43
C ILE A 18 -17.14 -8.80 5.80
N ILE A 19 -16.23 -9.07 4.84
CA ILE A 19 -14.79 -9.08 5.08
C ILE A 19 -14.31 -7.73 5.59
N LYS A 20 -14.80 -6.61 5.04
CA LYS A 20 -14.46 -5.27 5.51
C LYS A 20 -14.84 -5.01 6.96
N ILE A 21 -15.93 -5.59 7.44
CA ILE A 21 -16.36 -5.48 8.83
C ILE A 21 -15.51 -6.37 9.74
N GLU A 22 -15.14 -7.56 9.28
CA GLU A 22 -14.43 -8.58 10.04
C GLU A 22 -12.89 -8.51 9.90
N GLN A 23 -12.33 -7.44 9.34
CA GLN A 23 -10.90 -7.32 8.97
C GLN A 23 -9.90 -7.79 10.04
N ASN A 24 -10.22 -7.54 11.31
CA ASN A 24 -9.34 -7.87 12.44
C ASN A 24 -9.66 -9.23 13.07
N ASN A 25 -10.67 -9.95 12.56
CA ASN A 25 -11.13 -11.22 13.08
C ASN A 25 -10.59 -12.36 12.22
N TYR A 26 -10.33 -13.50 12.84
CA TYR A 26 -10.03 -14.77 12.16
C TYR A 26 -11.06 -15.13 11.05
N LYS A 27 -12.34 -14.76 11.21
CA LYS A 27 -13.37 -14.94 10.19
C LYS A 27 -13.06 -14.25 8.86
N CYS A 28 -12.23 -13.20 8.88
CA CYS A 28 -11.76 -12.52 7.67
C CYS A 28 -11.15 -13.52 6.68
N ILE A 29 -10.29 -14.45 7.14
CA ILE A 29 -9.65 -15.46 6.30
C ILE A 29 -10.68 -16.40 5.68
N GLN A 30 -11.61 -16.92 6.48
CA GLN A 30 -12.63 -17.85 6.00
C GLN A 30 -13.53 -17.23 4.91
N TYR A 31 -13.93 -15.98 5.11
CA TYR A 31 -14.72 -15.26 4.10
C TYR A 31 -13.87 -14.89 2.87
N SER A 32 -12.59 -14.58 3.06
CA SER A 32 -11.67 -14.30 1.94
C SER A 32 -11.40 -15.54 1.10
N ASP A 33 -11.25 -16.73 1.71
CA ASP A 33 -11.17 -18.01 1.01
C ASP A 33 -12.44 -18.26 0.18
N THR A 34 -13.61 -18.04 0.79
CA THR A 34 -14.89 -18.19 0.10
C THR A 34 -15.00 -17.21 -1.07
N LEU A 35 -14.65 -15.94 -0.86
CA LEU A 35 -14.64 -14.91 -1.90
C LEU A 35 -13.71 -15.29 -3.05
N MET A 36 -12.51 -15.77 -2.74
CA MET A 36 -11.53 -16.21 -3.75
C MET A 36 -12.09 -17.34 -4.59
N LEU A 37 -12.60 -18.39 -3.96
CA LEU A 37 -13.14 -19.56 -4.65
C LEU A 37 -14.32 -19.20 -5.57
N GLU A 38 -15.26 -18.40 -5.07
CA GLU A 38 -16.43 -17.99 -5.86
C GLU A 38 -16.05 -17.01 -6.98
N ALA A 39 -15.14 -16.06 -6.72
CA ALA A 39 -14.66 -15.13 -7.72
C ALA A 39 -13.96 -15.86 -8.88
N LEU A 40 -13.11 -16.85 -8.57
CA LEU A 40 -12.43 -17.66 -9.59
C LEU A 40 -13.41 -18.49 -10.42
N LYS A 41 -14.45 -19.10 -9.80
CA LYS A 41 -15.51 -19.82 -10.51
C LYS A 41 -16.29 -18.92 -11.47
N LEU A 42 -16.56 -17.69 -11.05
CA LEU A 42 -17.26 -16.68 -11.85
C LEU A 42 -16.34 -15.90 -12.80
N LYS A 43 -15.04 -16.23 -12.85
CA LYS A 43 -14.00 -15.50 -13.62
C LYS A 43 -13.99 -14.01 -13.34
N ASN A 44 -14.22 -13.65 -12.07
CA ASN A 44 -14.26 -12.26 -11.61
C ASN A 44 -12.92 -11.88 -10.96
N ASP A 45 -11.96 -11.43 -11.79
CA ASP A 45 -10.61 -11.09 -11.35
C ASP A 45 -10.59 -9.95 -10.34
N LYS A 46 -11.59 -9.04 -10.36
CA LYS A 46 -11.72 -7.96 -9.38
C LYS A 46 -11.87 -8.49 -7.96
N TYR A 47 -12.84 -9.37 -7.73
CA TYR A 47 -13.08 -9.93 -6.40
C TYR A 47 -12.02 -10.96 -5.99
N ALA A 48 -11.40 -11.65 -6.95
CA ALA A 48 -10.25 -12.49 -6.68
C ALA A 48 -9.04 -11.66 -6.19
N SER A 49 -8.77 -10.50 -6.81
CA SER A 49 -7.73 -9.55 -6.35
C SER A 49 -8.01 -9.03 -4.95
N LEU A 50 -9.27 -8.66 -4.67
CA LEU A 50 -9.67 -8.18 -3.34
C LEU A 50 -9.52 -9.28 -2.28
N ALA A 51 -9.88 -10.51 -2.60
CA ALA A 51 -9.69 -11.64 -1.68
C ALA A 51 -8.21 -11.86 -1.33
N ALA A 52 -7.32 -11.79 -2.34
CA ALA A 52 -5.87 -11.86 -2.12
C ALA A 52 -5.36 -10.71 -1.23
N TYR A 53 -5.87 -9.49 -1.46
CA TYR A 53 -5.54 -8.32 -0.64
C TYR A 53 -5.97 -8.49 0.82
N TYR A 54 -7.16 -9.05 1.10
CA TYR A 54 -7.62 -9.28 2.47
C TYR A 54 -6.83 -10.35 3.20
N HIS A 55 -6.40 -11.40 2.51
CA HIS A 55 -5.44 -12.36 3.08
C HIS A 55 -4.15 -11.67 3.48
N LEU A 56 -3.58 -10.88 2.57
CA LEU A 56 -2.36 -10.13 2.83
C LEU A 56 -2.52 -9.21 4.04
N LEU A 57 -3.60 -8.41 4.09
CA LEU A 57 -3.87 -7.49 5.20
C LEU A 57 -3.99 -8.22 6.54
N TYR A 58 -4.62 -9.40 6.55
CA TYR A 58 -4.71 -10.22 7.75
C TYR A 58 -3.33 -10.66 8.28
N TYR A 59 -2.44 -11.08 7.38
CA TYR A 59 -1.08 -11.50 7.75
C TYR A 59 -0.18 -10.31 8.08
N TYR A 60 -0.37 -9.18 7.40
CA TYR A 60 0.31 -7.93 7.73
C TYR A 60 0.03 -7.51 9.19
N ASN A 61 -1.25 -7.51 9.61
CA ASN A 61 -1.64 -7.17 10.98
C ASN A 61 -1.07 -8.13 12.05
N ARG A 62 -0.47 -9.25 11.63
CA ARG A 62 0.21 -10.24 12.48
C ARG A 62 1.72 -10.24 12.32
N CYS A 63 2.25 -9.30 11.53
CA CYS A 63 3.68 -9.21 11.20
C CYS A 63 4.25 -10.49 10.58
N GLU A 64 3.44 -11.25 9.83
CA GLU A 64 3.84 -12.48 9.17
C GLU A 64 4.44 -12.21 7.77
N GLN A 65 5.73 -11.81 7.73
CA GLN A 65 6.42 -11.38 6.50
C GLN A 65 6.32 -12.40 5.35
N ASP A 66 6.57 -13.68 5.63
CA ASP A 66 6.54 -14.74 4.59
C ASP A 66 5.15 -14.92 3.98
N SER A 67 4.11 -14.83 4.82
CA SER A 67 2.73 -14.93 4.37
C SER A 67 2.34 -13.71 3.50
N VAL A 68 2.75 -12.51 3.91
CA VAL A 68 2.56 -11.28 3.11
C VAL A 68 3.24 -11.41 1.75
N ALA A 69 4.50 -11.84 1.70
CA ALA A 69 5.24 -12.02 0.45
C ALA A 69 4.55 -13.04 -0.49
N LYS A 70 4.10 -14.18 0.03
CA LYS A 70 3.36 -15.20 -0.72
C LYS A 70 2.07 -14.64 -1.34
N TRP A 71 1.34 -13.82 -0.60
CA TRP A 71 0.08 -13.26 -1.09
C TRP A 71 0.29 -12.15 -2.13
N ILE A 72 1.37 -11.39 -2.06
CA ILE A 72 1.76 -10.44 -3.13
C ILE A 72 1.98 -11.17 -4.45
N VAL A 73 2.74 -12.26 -4.44
CA VAL A 73 2.99 -13.08 -5.65
C VAL A 73 1.68 -13.63 -6.24
N LYS A 74 0.75 -14.08 -5.39
CA LYS A 74 -0.57 -14.56 -5.84
C LYS A 74 -1.45 -13.43 -6.37
N MET A 75 -1.34 -12.24 -5.81
CA MET A 75 -2.16 -11.08 -6.15
C MET A 75 -1.78 -10.47 -7.50
N GLU A 76 -0.50 -10.41 -7.83
CA GLU A 76 0.00 -9.71 -9.02
C GLU A 76 -0.69 -10.15 -10.34
N PRO A 77 -0.78 -11.45 -10.69
CA PRO A 77 -1.45 -11.88 -11.92
C PRO A 77 -2.96 -11.56 -11.92
N LEU A 78 -3.60 -11.52 -10.76
CA LEU A 78 -5.02 -11.16 -10.64
C LEU A 78 -5.20 -9.66 -10.87
N VAL A 79 -4.32 -8.85 -10.30
CA VAL A 79 -4.34 -7.39 -10.46
C VAL A 79 -4.04 -6.98 -11.91
N GLN A 80 -3.15 -7.69 -12.58
CA GLN A 80 -2.87 -7.46 -14.00
C GLN A 80 -4.12 -7.61 -14.88
N LYS A 81 -5.03 -8.53 -14.52
CA LYS A 81 -6.30 -8.73 -15.23
C LYS A 81 -7.40 -7.76 -14.78
N SER A 82 -7.47 -7.47 -13.48
CA SER A 82 -8.53 -6.64 -12.90
C SER A 82 -8.27 -5.13 -12.97
N GLY A 83 -7.03 -4.72 -13.17
CA GLY A 83 -6.62 -3.31 -13.12
C GLY A 83 -6.56 -2.70 -11.71
N LEU A 84 -6.70 -3.48 -10.64
CA LEU A 84 -6.70 -2.99 -9.26
C LEU A 84 -5.29 -2.70 -8.72
N TRP A 85 -4.50 -1.96 -9.47
CA TRP A 85 -3.10 -1.65 -9.14
C TRP A 85 -2.93 -0.89 -7.82
N ASP A 86 -3.88 -0.04 -7.45
CA ASP A 86 -3.82 0.69 -6.17
C ASP A 86 -3.75 -0.26 -4.97
N TYR A 87 -4.54 -1.34 -4.98
CA TYR A 87 -4.49 -2.37 -3.94
C TYR A 87 -3.17 -3.14 -3.96
N PHE A 88 -2.58 -3.36 -5.13
CA PHE A 88 -1.28 -3.99 -5.26
C PHE A 88 -0.17 -3.12 -4.66
N PHE A 89 -0.17 -1.82 -4.93
CA PHE A 89 0.80 -0.91 -4.36
C PHE A 89 0.62 -0.72 -2.85
N ASP A 90 -0.61 -0.70 -2.35
CA ASP A 90 -0.86 -0.75 -0.90
C ASP A 90 -0.31 -2.05 -0.27
N ALA A 91 -0.50 -3.20 -0.93
CA ALA A 91 0.05 -4.47 -0.49
C ALA A 91 1.60 -4.48 -0.46
N ARG A 92 2.22 -3.93 -1.50
CA ARG A 92 3.69 -3.79 -1.57
C ARG A 92 4.21 -2.86 -0.47
N ARG A 93 3.51 -1.74 -0.21
CA ARG A 93 3.85 -0.84 0.89
C ARG A 93 3.82 -1.57 2.23
N PHE A 94 2.80 -2.36 2.53
CA PHE A 94 2.73 -3.15 3.77
C PHE A 94 3.91 -4.12 3.93
N GLN A 95 4.35 -4.76 2.86
CA GLN A 95 5.54 -5.60 2.88
C GLN A 95 6.79 -4.80 3.24
N ILE A 96 6.98 -3.63 2.60
CA ILE A 96 8.14 -2.77 2.81
C ILE A 96 8.11 -2.17 4.21
N ASP A 97 6.92 -1.81 4.73
CA ASP A 97 6.75 -1.32 6.09
C ASP A 97 7.19 -2.39 7.12
N LEU A 98 6.86 -3.68 6.90
CA LEU A 98 7.32 -4.77 7.77
C LEU A 98 8.85 -4.89 7.77
N TYR A 99 9.50 -4.78 6.60
CA TYR A 99 10.97 -4.79 6.54
C TYR A 99 11.58 -3.59 7.25
N THR A 100 11.00 -2.40 7.08
CA THR A 100 11.46 -1.18 7.75
C THR A 100 11.27 -1.30 9.27
N PHE A 101 10.12 -1.80 9.72
CA PHE A 101 9.81 -2.00 11.14
C PHE A 101 10.72 -3.02 11.82
N THR A 102 11.18 -4.03 11.07
CA THR A 102 12.14 -5.03 11.56
C THR A 102 13.59 -4.69 11.24
N GLU A 103 13.88 -3.42 10.92
CA GLU A 103 15.22 -2.87 10.66
C GLU A 103 15.95 -3.51 9.47
N GLN A 104 15.22 -4.18 8.58
CA GLN A 104 15.77 -4.76 7.35
C GLN A 104 15.82 -3.70 6.24
N TYR A 105 16.51 -2.58 6.50
CA TYR A 105 16.45 -1.37 5.68
C TYR A 105 16.91 -1.58 4.23
N GLU A 106 17.99 -2.32 4.00
CA GLU A 106 18.47 -2.56 2.63
C GLU A 106 17.48 -3.40 1.82
N LEU A 107 16.79 -4.34 2.46
CA LEU A 107 15.72 -5.11 1.82
C LEU A 107 14.52 -4.21 1.53
N ALA A 108 14.12 -3.35 2.49
CA ALA A 108 13.06 -2.36 2.30
C ALA A 108 13.37 -1.43 1.12
N ILE A 109 14.59 -0.90 1.03
CA ILE A 109 15.05 -0.04 -0.08
C ILE A 109 15.00 -0.79 -1.42
N SER A 110 15.48 -2.04 -1.45
CA SER A 110 15.44 -2.88 -2.65
C SER A 110 14.00 -3.10 -3.14
N GLU A 111 13.09 -3.48 -2.25
CA GLU A 111 11.70 -3.75 -2.59
C GLU A 111 10.93 -2.46 -2.97
N ALA A 112 11.24 -1.32 -2.31
CA ALA A 112 10.67 -0.03 -2.68
C ALA A 112 11.14 0.43 -4.07
N ASN A 113 12.40 0.17 -4.46
CA ASN A 113 12.88 0.45 -5.81
C ASN A 113 12.19 -0.45 -6.86
N LYS A 114 11.96 -1.74 -6.57
CA LYS A 114 11.17 -2.62 -7.45
C LYS A 114 9.72 -2.12 -7.58
N MET A 115 9.11 -1.68 -6.48
CA MET A 115 7.78 -1.09 -6.48
C MET A 115 7.72 0.18 -7.33
N LYS A 116 8.71 1.08 -7.19
CA LYS A 116 8.86 2.29 -8.00
C LYS A 116 8.97 1.97 -9.48
N GLN A 117 9.82 1.01 -9.86
CA GLN A 117 9.99 0.61 -11.26
C GLN A 117 8.68 0.06 -11.82
N LYS A 118 8.00 -0.83 -11.09
CA LYS A 118 6.68 -1.36 -11.52
C LYS A 118 5.65 -0.25 -11.71
N ALA A 119 5.60 0.74 -10.81
CA ALA A 119 4.69 1.88 -10.92
C ALA A 119 5.01 2.75 -12.14
N LEU A 120 6.29 2.92 -12.46
CA LEU A 120 6.75 3.63 -13.66
C LEU A 120 6.34 2.87 -14.93
N ASP A 121 6.56 1.55 -14.98
CA ASP A 121 6.27 0.71 -16.15
C ASP A 121 4.78 0.73 -16.55
N ILE A 122 3.88 0.96 -15.60
CA ILE A 122 2.43 1.03 -15.83
C ILE A 122 1.85 2.43 -15.71
N ASP A 123 2.70 3.45 -15.63
CA ASP A 123 2.31 4.88 -15.50
C ASP A 123 1.35 5.14 -14.33
N ASN A 124 1.65 4.56 -13.15
CA ASN A 124 0.85 4.73 -11.95
C ASN A 124 1.48 5.71 -10.95
N ASN A 125 1.08 6.97 -11.02
CA ASN A 125 1.58 8.04 -10.16
C ASN A 125 1.38 7.76 -8.67
N ARG A 126 0.25 7.17 -8.27
CA ARG A 126 -0.01 6.82 -6.87
C ARG A 126 1.00 5.78 -6.35
N GLY A 127 1.28 4.76 -7.17
CA GLY A 127 2.30 3.76 -6.87
C GLY A 127 3.70 4.37 -6.75
N MET A 128 4.05 5.33 -7.63
CA MET A 128 5.33 6.04 -7.54
C MET A 128 5.46 6.86 -6.25
N VAL A 129 4.42 7.63 -5.89
CA VAL A 129 4.40 8.40 -4.63
C VAL A 129 4.56 7.47 -3.43
N ALA A 130 3.80 6.38 -3.37
CA ALA A 130 3.89 5.40 -2.29
C ALA A 130 5.29 4.76 -2.21
N ALA A 131 5.92 4.44 -3.35
CA ALA A 131 7.26 3.88 -3.38
C ALA A 131 8.32 4.87 -2.86
N TYR A 132 8.22 6.15 -3.20
CA TYR A 132 9.11 7.18 -2.66
C TYR A 132 8.92 7.40 -1.17
N GLN A 133 7.69 7.33 -0.64
CA GLN A 133 7.45 7.37 0.80
C GLN A 133 8.09 6.16 1.51
N CYS A 134 7.97 4.95 0.94
CA CYS A 134 8.64 3.76 1.46
C CYS A 134 10.18 3.91 1.45
N LEU A 135 10.75 4.41 0.35
CA LEU A 135 12.19 4.70 0.26
C LEU A 135 12.63 5.67 1.35
N SER A 136 11.86 6.75 1.54
CA SER A 136 12.17 7.72 2.59
C SER A 136 12.17 7.09 3.97
N ASN A 137 11.12 6.33 4.31
CA ASN A 137 11.03 5.67 5.62
C ASN A 137 12.23 4.74 5.88
N ALA A 138 12.62 3.95 4.86
CA ALA A 138 13.75 3.04 4.97
C ALA A 138 15.10 3.77 5.08
N TYR A 139 15.30 4.86 4.31
CA TYR A 139 16.50 5.69 4.41
C TYR A 139 16.61 6.38 5.77
N ILE A 140 15.51 6.98 6.26
CA ILE A 140 15.49 7.63 7.56
C ILE A 140 15.75 6.61 8.69
N GLY A 141 15.11 5.44 8.64
CA GLY A 141 15.35 4.36 9.60
C GLY A 141 16.81 3.92 9.65
N SER A 142 17.49 3.92 8.49
CA SER A 142 18.94 3.63 8.38
C SER A 142 19.84 4.86 8.60
N GLN A 143 19.31 5.98 9.13
CA GLN A 143 20.01 7.25 9.39
C GLN A 143 20.54 7.96 8.14
N ARG A 144 20.05 7.61 6.97
CA ARG A 144 20.40 8.23 5.68
C ARG A 144 19.42 9.37 5.37
N TRP A 145 19.49 10.43 6.19
CA TRP A 145 18.53 11.53 6.21
C TRP A 145 18.41 12.28 4.89
N ASP A 146 19.54 12.56 4.23
CA ASP A 146 19.55 13.30 2.96
C ASP A 146 18.87 12.54 1.83
N GLU A 147 19.07 11.20 1.76
CA GLU A 147 18.40 10.34 0.78
C GLU A 147 16.90 10.22 1.10
N GLY A 148 16.56 10.14 2.39
CA GLY A 148 15.18 10.12 2.84
C GLY A 148 14.43 11.39 2.47
N LEU A 149 15.04 12.56 2.70
CA LEU A 149 14.46 13.84 2.33
C LEU A 149 14.29 13.97 0.80
N LYS A 150 15.31 13.61 0.01
CA LYS A 150 15.23 13.62 -1.46
C LYS A 150 14.10 12.74 -1.97
N ALA A 151 13.91 11.55 -1.37
CA ALA A 151 12.81 10.66 -1.75
C ALA A 151 11.43 11.31 -1.47
N LEU A 152 11.25 11.99 -0.33
CA LEU A 152 10.00 12.70 -0.04
C LEU A 152 9.77 13.91 -0.97
N GLU A 153 10.82 14.64 -1.32
CA GLU A 153 10.73 15.75 -2.28
C GLU A 153 10.30 15.24 -3.67
N GLU A 154 10.77 14.06 -4.10
CA GLU A 154 10.29 13.42 -5.32
C GLU A 154 8.82 12.97 -5.21
N ALA A 155 8.41 12.38 -4.07
CA ALA A 155 7.01 12.06 -3.81
C ALA A 155 6.14 13.31 -3.90
N TYR A 156 6.54 14.41 -3.28
CA TYR A 156 5.83 15.69 -3.30
C TYR A 156 5.69 16.26 -4.72
N ARG A 157 6.78 16.23 -5.50
CA ARG A 157 6.80 16.71 -6.89
C ARG A 157 5.82 15.96 -7.80
N LEU A 158 5.57 14.68 -7.52
CA LEU A 158 4.65 13.85 -8.30
C LEU A 158 3.17 14.06 -7.92
N LEU A 159 2.88 14.77 -6.84
CA LEU A 159 1.50 15.02 -6.42
C LEU A 159 0.82 16.01 -7.36
N PRO A 160 -0.37 15.68 -7.91
CA PRO A 160 -1.11 16.62 -8.74
C PRO A 160 -1.64 17.78 -7.88
N LYS A 161 -1.58 19.01 -8.36
CA LYS A 161 -2.01 20.21 -7.62
C LYS A 161 -3.44 20.12 -7.06
N ASN A 162 -4.33 19.47 -7.79
CA ASN A 162 -5.74 19.24 -7.38
C ASN A 162 -5.95 17.79 -6.92
N GLY A 163 -4.92 17.15 -6.35
CA GLY A 163 -4.95 15.77 -5.92
C GLY A 163 -5.67 15.55 -4.59
N ASN A 164 -5.58 14.32 -4.10
CA ASN A 164 -6.16 13.96 -2.81
C ASN A 164 -5.45 14.71 -1.67
N ALA A 165 -6.17 15.61 -1.00
CA ALA A 165 -5.66 16.42 0.11
C ALA A 165 -5.01 15.56 1.22
N VAL A 166 -5.56 14.38 1.52
CA VAL A 166 -5.00 13.47 2.54
C VAL A 166 -3.59 13.02 2.16
N VAL A 167 -3.31 12.75 0.88
CA VAL A 167 -1.97 12.34 0.43
C VAL A 167 -1.01 13.53 0.47
N HIS A 168 -1.44 14.73 0.08
CA HIS A 168 -0.65 15.95 0.19
C HIS A 168 -0.25 16.23 1.65
N ILE A 169 -1.23 16.23 2.55
CA ILE A 169 -1.01 16.42 3.99
C ILE A 169 -0.04 15.37 4.52
N SER A 170 -0.19 14.11 4.12
CA SER A 170 0.71 13.03 4.55
C SER A 170 2.15 13.29 4.14
N VAL A 171 2.40 13.63 2.87
CA VAL A 171 3.76 13.86 2.37
C VAL A 171 4.36 15.13 2.99
N LEU A 172 3.60 16.23 3.07
CA LEU A 172 4.05 17.47 3.72
C LEU A 172 4.38 17.26 5.20
N SER A 173 3.55 16.52 5.93
CA SER A 173 3.82 16.21 7.34
C SER A 173 5.12 15.41 7.52
N GLN A 174 5.41 14.47 6.61
CA GLN A 174 6.66 13.74 6.61
C GLN A 174 7.85 14.66 6.30
N LEU A 175 7.75 15.55 5.29
CA LEU A 175 8.79 16.55 4.97
C LEU A 175 9.08 17.49 6.16
N ILE A 176 8.05 17.95 6.83
CA ILE A 176 8.17 18.80 8.03
C ILE A 176 8.89 18.03 9.14
N SER A 177 8.51 16.78 9.38
CA SER A 177 9.12 15.93 10.42
C SER A 177 10.60 15.69 10.14
N VAL A 178 10.95 15.30 8.91
CA VAL A 178 12.33 15.01 8.53
C VAL A 178 13.21 16.27 8.61
N THR A 179 12.75 17.41 8.08
CA THR A 179 13.51 18.67 8.12
C THR A 179 13.68 19.18 9.55
N LYS A 180 12.73 18.93 10.44
CA LYS A 180 12.85 19.22 11.87
C LYS A 180 13.97 18.40 12.52
N GLU A 181 14.01 17.09 12.29
CA GLU A 181 15.06 16.21 12.84
C GLU A 181 16.45 16.58 12.29
N MET A 182 16.52 16.98 11.02
CA MET A 182 17.75 17.47 10.39
C MET A 182 18.15 18.89 10.85
N LYS A 183 17.30 19.58 11.64
CA LYS A 183 17.44 20.99 12.06
C LYS A 183 17.53 21.97 10.87
N ASP A 184 16.91 21.62 9.76
CA ASP A 184 16.80 22.48 8.58
C ASP A 184 15.56 23.38 8.70
N ASN A 185 15.70 24.45 9.50
CA ASN A 185 14.60 25.36 9.80
C ASN A 185 14.08 26.09 8.55
N TYR A 186 14.91 26.29 7.54
CA TYR A 186 14.50 26.96 6.31
C TYR A 186 13.52 26.10 5.51
N ARG A 187 13.88 24.84 5.22
CA ARG A 187 12.98 23.92 4.50
C ARG A 187 11.75 23.57 5.33
N GLN A 188 11.91 23.41 6.65
CA GLN A 188 10.76 23.17 7.54
C GLN A 188 9.72 24.29 7.45
N LEU A 189 10.14 25.56 7.54
CA LEU A 189 9.24 26.71 7.45
C LEU A 189 8.53 26.75 6.09
N LYS A 190 9.25 26.48 5.00
CA LYS A 190 8.67 26.40 3.66
C LYS A 190 7.53 25.38 3.60
N TYR A 191 7.75 24.14 4.07
CA TYR A 191 6.72 23.10 4.03
C TYR A 191 5.53 23.37 4.97
N LEU A 192 5.76 24.04 6.10
CA LEU A 192 4.67 24.52 6.98
C LEU A 192 3.78 25.52 6.26
N GLN A 193 4.37 26.50 5.56
CA GLN A 193 3.59 27.47 4.77
C GLN A 193 2.81 26.81 3.62
N GLU A 194 3.35 25.78 3.00
CA GLU A 194 2.65 25.02 1.96
C GLU A 194 1.49 24.18 2.53
N LEU A 195 1.59 23.75 3.79
CA LEU A 195 0.50 23.00 4.46
C LEU A 195 -0.66 23.89 4.88
N GLU A 196 -0.43 25.19 5.14
CA GLU A 196 -1.45 26.17 5.53
C GLU A 196 -2.27 26.71 4.35
N ASN A 197 -1.77 26.56 3.11
CA ASN A 197 -2.43 27.04 1.88
C ASN A 197 -3.27 25.95 1.21
#